data_6749b2c3a8de8e46cc77eeb3aca43d0d
#
_entry.id   6749b2c3a8de8e46cc77eeb3aca43d0d
#
_cell.length_a   1.000
_cell.length_b   1.000
_cell.length_c   1.000
_cell.angle_alpha   90.00
_cell.angle_beta   90.00
_cell.angle_gamma   90.00
#
_symmetry.space_group_name_H-M   'P 1'
#
loop_
_entity.id
_entity.type
_entity.pdbx_description
1 polymer ?
#
loop_
_entity_poly.entity_id
_entity_poly.type
_entity_poly.pdbx_seq_one_letter_code
_entity_poly.pdbx_strand_id
1 'polypeptide(L)'
;MEAKLLAALAFALMGDVPYSQFQATRLDAMIDAMNAEPLAFVVHVGDITSGTGPCGDEWLVARKEQFARFRHPFVLLPGDNDWTDCHRTGFDPLERLEKWRSLFCFSIDNFSLERQEGKYCENVRWVHDNVVFVGLNIPGSYNNIENPAEHAQRMAAVFAWLDEAEALARSRDGLVVLMQANPFVTRRLGADGFSEVRERLRRLGAAMPGKVLLVHGDTHRYRDDEPLPGLRRVEVHGAPQLGWLRARIERAGGKLFDVEPFPQ
;
A
#
# COMPACT_ATOMS: atom_id res chain seq x y z
N MET A 1 20.01 25.58 -26.25
CA MET A 1 18.90 25.59 -25.30
C MET A 1 18.73 24.14 -24.83
N GLU A 2 19.48 23.78 -23.78
CA GLU A 2 19.45 22.43 -23.24
C GLU A 2 18.11 22.23 -22.53
N ALA A 3 17.30 21.34 -23.08
CA ALA A 3 16.15 20.82 -22.36
C ALA A 3 16.70 20.06 -21.13
N LYS A 4 16.69 20.67 -19.94
CA LYS A 4 16.79 19.92 -18.69
C LYS A 4 15.67 18.88 -18.74
N LEU A 5 16.03 17.62 -18.98
CA LEU A 5 15.15 16.51 -18.64
C LEU A 5 14.82 16.70 -17.15
N LEU A 6 13.60 17.13 -16.85
CA LEU A 6 13.10 17.08 -15.49
C LEU A 6 13.08 15.58 -15.15
N ALA A 7 14.05 15.14 -14.38
CA ALA A 7 14.02 13.81 -13.81
C ALA A 7 12.69 13.66 -13.08
N ALA A 8 11.94 12.58 -13.36
CA ALA A 8 10.69 12.30 -12.66
C ALA A 8 10.97 12.33 -11.15
N LEU A 9 10.12 13.03 -10.41
CA LEU A 9 10.27 13.10 -8.96
C LEU A 9 10.17 11.68 -8.38
N ALA A 10 11.01 11.40 -7.38
CA ALA A 10 10.90 10.19 -6.60
C ALA A 10 9.56 10.15 -5.84
N PHE A 11 9.15 8.97 -5.42
CA PHE A 11 8.04 8.80 -4.47
C PHE A 11 8.51 7.95 -3.29
N ALA A 12 7.82 8.06 -2.16
CA ALA A 12 8.16 7.32 -0.96
C ALA A 12 7.17 6.18 -0.72
N LEU A 13 7.70 5.06 -0.19
CA LEU A 13 6.94 3.87 0.18
C LEU A 13 7.25 3.53 1.64
N MET A 14 6.21 3.32 2.45
CA MET A 14 6.30 2.92 3.85
C MET A 14 5.08 2.10 4.26
N GLY A 15 5.13 1.46 5.43
CA GLY A 15 4.01 0.70 5.99
C GLY A 15 4.34 0.16 7.37
N ASP A 16 3.38 -0.51 8.01
CA ASP A 16 3.52 -1.25 9.28
C ASP A 16 4.11 -0.39 10.42
N VAL A 17 3.76 0.89 10.47
CA VAL A 17 4.14 1.88 11.49
C VAL A 17 3.08 3.00 11.58
N PRO A 18 2.89 3.63 12.76
CA PRO A 18 3.48 3.32 14.05
C PRO A 18 2.65 2.31 14.84
N TYR A 19 3.30 1.45 15.60
CA TYR A 19 2.66 0.42 16.44
C TYR A 19 2.57 0.80 17.92
N SER A 20 3.08 1.96 18.30
CA SER A 20 3.05 2.49 19.66
C SER A 20 3.21 3.99 19.68
N GLN A 21 2.89 4.64 20.81
CA GLN A 21 3.12 6.07 20.99
C GLN A 21 4.60 6.45 20.83
N PHE A 22 5.51 5.60 21.26
CA PHE A 22 6.95 5.81 21.04
C PHE A 22 7.30 5.85 19.55
N GLN A 23 6.75 4.92 18.76
CA GLN A 23 6.97 4.92 17.31
C GLN A 23 6.27 6.11 16.64
N ALA A 24 5.09 6.50 17.12
CA ALA A 24 4.40 7.68 16.60
C ALA A 24 5.23 8.96 16.74
N THR A 25 5.90 9.14 17.88
CA THR A 25 6.82 10.27 18.07
C THR A 25 8.02 10.22 17.11
N ARG A 26 8.57 9.03 16.85
CA ARG A 26 9.67 8.88 15.88
C ARG A 26 9.20 9.06 14.44
N LEU A 27 7.98 8.68 14.13
CA LEU A 27 7.37 8.90 12.83
C LEU A 27 7.27 10.38 12.48
N ASP A 28 7.08 11.26 13.47
CA ASP A 28 7.11 12.70 13.25
C ASP A 28 8.42 13.18 12.62
N ALA A 29 9.55 12.72 13.13
CA ALA A 29 10.86 13.04 12.55
C ALA A 29 11.02 12.45 11.14
N MET A 30 10.47 11.25 10.89
CA MET A 30 10.52 10.63 9.58
C MET A 30 9.63 11.39 8.57
N ILE A 31 8.47 11.90 8.99
CA ILE A 31 7.63 12.80 8.18
C ILE A 31 8.40 14.08 7.83
N ASP A 32 9.06 14.69 8.81
CA ASP A 32 9.85 15.90 8.56
C ASP A 32 11.01 15.64 7.58
N ALA A 33 11.68 14.50 7.68
CA ALA A 33 12.71 14.09 6.74
C ALA A 33 12.16 13.88 5.32
N MET A 34 11.01 13.18 5.17
CA MET A 34 10.34 13.03 3.87
C MET A 34 9.87 14.38 3.31
N ASN A 35 9.40 15.29 4.15
CA ASN A 35 8.99 16.63 3.73
C ASN A 35 10.15 17.50 3.22
N ALA A 36 11.40 17.18 3.56
CA ALA A 36 12.59 17.84 3.06
C ALA A 36 13.05 17.31 1.69
N GLU A 37 12.55 16.14 1.28
CA GLU A 37 12.91 15.52 0.01
C GLU A 37 11.97 15.94 -1.12
N PRO A 38 12.44 16.02 -2.37
CA PRO A 38 11.60 16.32 -3.53
C PRO A 38 10.82 15.07 -3.97
N LEU A 39 9.70 14.78 -3.29
CA LEU A 39 8.85 13.65 -3.57
C LEU A 39 7.59 14.06 -4.34
N ALA A 40 7.15 13.21 -5.25
CA ALA A 40 5.88 13.39 -5.96
C ALA A 40 4.68 13.05 -5.06
N PHE A 41 4.82 12.00 -4.25
CA PHE A 41 3.81 11.54 -3.26
C PHE A 41 4.46 10.56 -2.28
N VAL A 42 3.71 10.24 -1.23
CA VAL A 42 4.05 9.22 -0.22
C VAL A 42 2.93 8.19 -0.17
N VAL A 43 3.28 6.91 -0.17
CA VAL A 43 2.33 5.80 0.03
C VAL A 43 2.65 5.09 1.33
N HIS A 44 1.63 4.90 2.16
CA HIS A 44 1.65 4.01 3.30
C HIS A 44 0.77 2.80 3.00
N VAL A 45 1.37 1.62 2.93
CA VAL A 45 0.68 0.41 2.46
C VAL A 45 -0.27 -0.21 3.50
N GLY A 46 -0.36 0.35 4.70
CA GLY A 46 -1.29 -0.11 5.74
C GLY A 46 -0.60 -0.40 7.08
N ASP A 47 -1.40 -0.78 8.06
CA ASP A 47 -1.01 -1.03 9.44
C ASP A 47 -0.45 0.21 10.14
N ILE A 48 -1.36 1.09 10.55
CA ILE A 48 -1.07 2.28 11.37
C ILE A 48 -1.26 2.00 12.87
N THR A 49 -1.46 0.74 13.23
CA THR A 49 -1.51 0.23 14.60
C THR A 49 -0.96 -1.20 14.63
N SER A 50 -0.68 -1.74 15.82
CA SER A 50 -0.22 -3.14 15.94
C SER A 50 -1.40 -4.12 16.05
N GLY A 51 -1.19 -5.39 15.74
CA GLY A 51 -2.23 -6.44 15.79
C GLY A 51 -2.83 -6.71 17.17
N THR A 52 -2.32 -6.08 18.23
CA THR A 52 -2.88 -6.05 19.60
C THR A 52 -2.87 -4.63 20.16
N GLY A 53 -2.67 -3.67 19.28
CA GLY A 53 -2.56 -2.25 19.63
C GLY A 53 -3.89 -1.53 19.66
N PRO A 54 -3.86 -0.22 19.85
CA PRO A 54 -5.08 0.55 20.01
C PRO A 54 -5.86 0.64 18.68
N CYS A 55 -7.09 0.11 18.67
CA CYS A 55 -8.03 0.25 17.57
C CYS A 55 -9.09 1.34 17.81
N GLY A 56 -8.98 2.08 18.92
CA GLY A 56 -9.96 3.11 19.29
C GLY A 56 -9.93 4.35 18.40
N ASP A 57 -11.02 5.09 18.43
CA ASP A 57 -11.19 6.32 17.64
C ASP A 57 -10.07 7.34 17.88
N GLU A 58 -9.65 7.49 19.14
CA GLU A 58 -8.59 8.43 19.52
C GLU A 58 -7.28 8.14 18.79
N TRP A 59 -6.93 6.86 18.65
CA TRP A 59 -5.73 6.46 17.91
C TRP A 59 -5.83 6.79 16.42
N LEU A 60 -6.94 6.42 15.79
CA LEU A 60 -7.15 6.66 14.36
C LEU A 60 -7.20 8.15 14.03
N VAL A 61 -7.87 8.96 14.87
CA VAL A 61 -7.90 10.43 14.72
C VAL A 61 -6.50 11.02 14.88
N ALA A 62 -5.74 10.59 15.90
CA ALA A 62 -4.37 11.04 16.08
C ALA A 62 -3.47 10.68 14.87
N ARG A 63 -3.68 9.53 14.25
CA ARG A 63 -2.96 9.16 13.00
C ARG A 63 -3.36 10.04 11.83
N LYS A 64 -4.64 10.36 11.68
CA LYS A 64 -5.10 11.31 10.67
C LYS A 64 -4.43 12.67 10.81
N GLU A 65 -4.40 13.21 12.03
CA GLU A 65 -3.74 14.49 12.34
C GLU A 65 -2.23 14.42 12.08
N GLN A 66 -1.59 13.32 12.45
CA GLN A 66 -0.17 13.12 12.20
C GLN A 66 0.16 13.09 10.72
N PHE A 67 -0.60 12.34 9.92
CA PHE A 67 -0.39 12.24 8.47
C PHE A 67 -0.75 13.54 7.72
N ALA A 68 -1.61 14.38 8.28
CA ALA A 68 -1.87 15.72 7.74
C ALA A 68 -0.63 16.64 7.73
N ARG A 69 0.47 16.26 8.42
CA ARG A 69 1.74 16.98 8.38
C ARG A 69 2.56 16.73 7.10
N PHE A 70 2.22 15.70 6.30
CA PHE A 70 2.86 15.52 4.99
C PHE A 70 2.57 16.73 4.09
N ARG A 71 3.62 17.26 3.48
CA ARG A 71 3.54 18.33 2.46
C ARG A 71 3.28 17.77 1.07
N HIS A 72 3.58 16.50 0.88
CA HIS A 72 3.34 15.75 -0.36
C HIS A 72 1.96 15.09 -0.32
N PRO A 73 1.33 14.83 -1.46
CA PRO A 73 0.17 13.95 -1.53
C PRO A 73 0.44 12.65 -0.77
N PHE A 74 -0.44 12.28 0.15
CA PHE A 74 -0.28 11.10 1.01
C PHE A 74 -1.41 10.11 0.75
N VAL A 75 -1.06 8.90 0.34
CA VAL A 75 -1.99 7.80 0.07
C VAL A 75 -1.82 6.75 1.16
N LEU A 76 -2.91 6.40 1.84
CA LEU A 76 -2.96 5.38 2.87
C LEU A 76 -3.87 4.24 2.42
N LEU A 77 -3.42 2.99 2.59
CA LEU A 77 -4.22 1.79 2.45
C LEU A 77 -4.53 1.21 3.84
N PRO A 78 -5.63 0.48 4.03
CA PRO A 78 -5.86 -0.24 5.28
C PRO A 78 -5.04 -1.53 5.34
N GLY A 79 -4.48 -1.82 6.52
CA GLY A 79 -3.91 -3.12 6.83
C GLY A 79 -4.83 -3.97 7.70
N ASP A 80 -4.42 -5.18 8.07
CA ASP A 80 -5.23 -6.07 8.92
C ASP A 80 -5.32 -5.54 10.35
N ASN A 81 -4.27 -4.94 10.88
CA ASN A 81 -4.27 -4.35 12.21
C ASN A 81 -5.23 -3.16 12.32
N ASP A 82 -5.54 -2.51 11.20
CA ASP A 82 -6.38 -1.31 11.17
C ASP A 82 -7.87 -1.65 11.29
N TRP A 83 -8.25 -2.90 11.04
CA TRP A 83 -9.64 -3.33 11.10
C TRP A 83 -9.86 -4.81 11.41
N THR A 84 -9.35 -5.78 10.63
CA THR A 84 -9.64 -7.22 10.85
C THR A 84 -9.19 -7.67 12.23
N ASP A 85 -8.00 -7.29 12.66
CA ASP A 85 -7.38 -7.71 13.90
C ASP A 85 -7.87 -6.94 15.12
N CYS A 86 -8.64 -5.89 14.93
CA CYS A 86 -9.25 -5.12 16.01
C CYS A 86 -10.20 -5.95 16.89
N HIS A 87 -10.69 -7.12 16.39
CA HIS A 87 -11.44 -8.06 17.24
C HIS A 87 -10.63 -8.54 18.46
N ARG A 88 -9.31 -8.59 18.36
CA ARG A 88 -8.40 -8.98 19.47
C ARG A 88 -8.43 -8.00 20.64
N THR A 89 -8.86 -6.77 20.39
CA THR A 89 -9.01 -5.71 21.39
C THR A 89 -10.46 -5.33 21.65
N GLY A 90 -11.41 -6.15 21.19
CA GLY A 90 -12.84 -6.05 21.51
C GLY A 90 -13.65 -5.14 20.59
N PHE A 91 -13.11 -4.72 19.46
CA PHE A 91 -13.84 -3.93 18.46
C PHE A 91 -14.41 -4.81 17.34
N ASP A 92 -15.50 -4.38 16.75
CA ASP A 92 -16.04 -5.01 15.56
C ASP A 92 -15.20 -4.64 14.33
N PRO A 93 -14.65 -5.62 13.58
CA PRO A 93 -13.81 -5.35 12.42
C PRO A 93 -14.47 -4.51 11.33
N LEU A 94 -15.75 -4.77 11.05
CA LEU A 94 -16.42 -4.04 9.96
C LEU A 94 -16.74 -2.61 10.39
N GLU A 95 -17.09 -2.39 11.64
CA GLU A 95 -17.25 -1.05 12.20
C GLU A 95 -15.92 -0.29 12.16
N ARG A 96 -14.78 -0.93 12.48
CA ARG A 96 -13.46 -0.30 12.36
C ARG A 96 -13.10 0.07 10.92
N LEU A 97 -13.43 -0.78 9.97
CA LEU A 97 -13.23 -0.45 8.55
C LEU A 97 -14.08 0.76 8.13
N GLU A 98 -15.34 0.84 8.55
CA GLU A 98 -16.18 2.01 8.27
C GLU A 98 -15.63 3.27 8.96
N LYS A 99 -15.11 3.15 10.18
CA LYS A 99 -14.43 4.26 10.84
C LYS A 99 -13.18 4.70 10.09
N TRP A 100 -12.34 3.74 9.66
CA TRP A 100 -11.17 4.02 8.84
C TRP A 100 -11.57 4.78 7.56
N ARG A 101 -12.59 4.30 6.84
CA ARG A 101 -13.12 4.96 5.62
C ARG A 101 -13.54 6.39 5.88
N SER A 102 -14.26 6.63 6.97
CA SER A 102 -14.73 7.96 7.35
C SER A 102 -13.60 8.97 7.64
N LEU A 103 -12.43 8.47 8.03
CA LEU A 103 -11.27 9.29 8.35
C LEU A 103 -10.32 9.47 7.18
N PHE A 104 -10.17 8.47 6.29
CA PHE A 104 -9.10 8.43 5.30
C PHE A 104 -9.57 8.40 3.85
N CYS A 105 -10.87 8.19 3.58
CA CYS A 105 -11.42 8.28 2.22
C CYS A 105 -11.80 9.73 1.85
N PHE A 106 -10.83 10.60 1.70
CA PHE A 106 -11.04 11.97 1.23
C PHE A 106 -10.24 12.24 -0.06
N SER A 107 -10.58 13.31 -0.75
CA SER A 107 -9.82 13.80 -1.89
C SER A 107 -8.49 14.39 -1.42
N ILE A 108 -7.46 14.26 -2.24
CA ILE A 108 -6.15 14.88 -2.01
C ILE A 108 -6.00 16.04 -2.97
N ASP A 109 -5.79 17.23 -2.44
CA ASP A 109 -5.67 18.45 -3.24
C ASP A 109 -4.50 18.33 -4.24
N ASN A 110 -4.73 18.76 -5.46
CA ASN A 110 -3.76 18.76 -6.56
C ASN A 110 -3.16 17.37 -6.87
N PHE A 111 -3.87 16.28 -6.53
CA PHE A 111 -3.46 14.92 -6.82
C PHE A 111 -4.65 14.13 -7.38
N SER A 112 -4.52 13.64 -8.61
CA SER A 112 -5.61 12.94 -9.30
C SER A 112 -5.75 11.50 -8.82
N LEU A 113 -6.20 11.34 -7.56
CA LEU A 113 -6.49 10.04 -6.96
C LEU A 113 -7.95 9.65 -7.27
N GLU A 114 -8.12 8.57 -8.01
CA GLU A 114 -9.41 7.93 -8.19
C GLU A 114 -9.67 6.94 -7.06
N ARG A 115 -10.89 6.91 -6.54
CA ARG A 115 -11.36 5.94 -5.55
C ARG A 115 -12.44 5.07 -6.16
N GLN A 116 -12.43 3.78 -5.81
CA GLN A 116 -13.50 2.89 -6.26
C GLN A 116 -14.85 3.37 -5.71
N GLU A 117 -15.83 3.45 -6.58
CA GLU A 117 -17.18 3.88 -6.23
C GLU A 117 -17.88 2.91 -5.26
N GLY A 118 -18.92 3.40 -4.60
CA GLY A 118 -19.69 2.66 -3.61
C GLY A 118 -18.99 2.61 -2.24
N LYS A 119 -18.95 1.44 -1.62
CA LYS A 119 -18.44 1.29 -0.25
C LYS A 119 -16.95 0.94 -0.16
N TYR A 120 -16.22 0.93 -1.26
CA TYR A 120 -14.81 0.48 -1.30
C TYR A 120 -13.84 1.61 -1.62
N CYS A 121 -14.07 2.79 -1.05
CA CYS A 121 -13.26 4.01 -1.28
C CYS A 121 -11.78 3.86 -0.88
N GLU A 122 -11.43 2.85 -0.13
CA GLU A 122 -10.06 2.48 0.22
C GLU A 122 -9.28 1.90 -0.96
N ASN A 123 -9.97 1.32 -1.96
CA ASN A 123 -9.32 0.96 -3.21
C ASN A 123 -9.11 2.20 -4.05
N VAL A 124 -7.88 2.44 -4.45
CA VAL A 124 -7.46 3.69 -5.09
C VAL A 124 -6.68 3.42 -6.37
N ARG A 125 -6.66 4.40 -7.28
CA ARG A 125 -5.86 4.36 -8.50
C ARG A 125 -5.43 5.75 -8.93
N TRP A 126 -4.23 5.88 -9.47
CA TRP A 126 -3.75 7.11 -10.12
C TRP A 126 -2.71 6.78 -11.19
N VAL A 127 -2.38 7.77 -11.98
CA VAL A 127 -1.28 7.70 -12.95
C VAL A 127 -0.23 8.72 -12.58
N HIS A 128 1.02 8.29 -12.51
CA HIS A 128 2.17 9.16 -12.34
C HIS A 128 3.25 8.75 -13.32
N ASP A 129 3.80 9.73 -14.03
CA ASP A 129 4.88 9.56 -15.00
C ASP A 129 4.67 8.35 -15.93
N ASN A 130 3.47 8.27 -16.54
CA ASN A 130 3.04 7.20 -17.45
C ASN A 130 3.03 5.77 -16.85
N VAL A 131 3.02 5.63 -15.52
CA VAL A 131 2.84 4.38 -14.78
C VAL A 131 1.53 4.43 -14.02
N VAL A 132 0.77 3.33 -14.05
CA VAL A 132 -0.46 3.16 -13.26
C VAL A 132 -0.09 2.65 -11.87
N PHE A 133 -0.67 3.26 -10.86
CA PHE A 133 -0.61 2.81 -9.47
C PHE A 133 -2.02 2.38 -9.05
N VAL A 134 -2.13 1.22 -8.41
CA VAL A 134 -3.39 0.71 -7.86
C VAL A 134 -3.19 0.23 -6.44
N GLY A 135 -3.94 0.82 -5.51
CA GLY A 135 -3.98 0.43 -4.10
C GLY A 135 -5.22 -0.40 -3.81
N LEU A 136 -5.05 -1.53 -3.13
CA LEU A 136 -6.07 -2.55 -2.93
C LEU A 136 -6.20 -2.89 -1.45
N ASN A 137 -7.44 -2.97 -0.94
CA ASN A 137 -7.70 -3.50 0.40
C ASN A 137 -7.56 -5.03 0.38
N ILE A 138 -6.32 -5.50 0.48
CA ILE A 138 -5.97 -6.90 0.69
C ILE A 138 -5.14 -6.94 1.97
N PRO A 139 -5.78 -7.17 3.14
CA PRO A 139 -5.13 -7.16 4.44
C PRO A 139 -4.37 -8.46 4.70
N GLY A 140 -3.40 -8.42 5.61
CA GLY A 140 -2.81 -9.58 6.24
C GLY A 140 -3.84 -10.51 6.87
N SER A 141 -3.50 -11.21 7.93
CA SER A 141 -4.42 -12.13 8.64
C SER A 141 -5.22 -13.02 7.68
N TYR A 142 -4.50 -13.57 6.68
CA TYR A 142 -5.04 -14.45 5.62
C TYR A 142 -6.21 -13.83 4.83
N ASN A 143 -6.14 -12.50 4.60
CA ASN A 143 -7.13 -11.78 3.80
C ASN A 143 -8.56 -11.89 4.34
N ASN A 144 -8.70 -12.00 5.67
CA ASN A 144 -10.00 -12.16 6.35
C ASN A 144 -10.84 -13.35 5.85
N ILE A 145 -10.21 -14.44 5.38
CA ILE A 145 -10.91 -15.61 4.81
C ILE A 145 -11.82 -16.31 5.83
N GLU A 146 -11.63 -16.06 7.12
CA GLU A 146 -12.47 -16.58 8.20
C GLU A 146 -13.85 -15.90 8.27
N ASN A 147 -14.02 -14.75 7.60
CA ASN A 147 -15.31 -14.13 7.32
C ASN A 147 -15.63 -14.26 5.82
N PRO A 148 -16.11 -15.41 5.34
CA PRO A 148 -16.21 -15.72 3.92
C PRO A 148 -17.18 -14.80 3.16
N ALA A 149 -18.19 -14.25 3.81
CA ALA A 149 -19.14 -13.33 3.18
C ALA A 149 -18.48 -11.96 2.88
N GLU A 150 -17.76 -11.41 3.86
CA GLU A 150 -16.97 -10.17 3.69
C GLU A 150 -15.88 -10.39 2.64
N HIS A 151 -15.06 -11.44 2.83
CA HIS A 151 -13.97 -11.78 1.91
C HIS A 151 -14.45 -11.85 0.46
N ALA A 152 -15.53 -12.61 0.18
CA ALA A 152 -16.03 -12.76 -1.19
C ALA A 152 -16.52 -11.43 -1.78
N GLN A 153 -17.23 -10.61 -1.01
CA GLN A 153 -17.73 -9.31 -1.47
C GLN A 153 -16.60 -8.33 -1.73
N ARG A 154 -15.65 -8.21 -0.81
CA ARG A 154 -14.51 -7.31 -0.97
C ARG A 154 -13.61 -7.74 -2.12
N MET A 155 -13.29 -9.05 -2.22
CA MET A 155 -12.43 -9.55 -3.29
C MET A 155 -13.02 -9.40 -4.68
N ALA A 156 -14.35 -9.52 -4.82
CA ALA A 156 -15.01 -9.21 -6.10
C ALA A 156 -14.79 -7.74 -6.52
N ALA A 157 -14.91 -6.80 -5.58
CA ALA A 157 -14.66 -5.38 -5.86
C ALA A 157 -13.17 -5.11 -6.12
N VAL A 158 -12.28 -5.68 -5.32
CA VAL A 158 -10.81 -5.58 -5.48
C VAL A 158 -10.37 -6.06 -6.86
N PHE A 159 -10.86 -7.21 -7.30
CA PHE A 159 -10.46 -7.75 -8.60
C PHE A 159 -11.05 -6.94 -9.77
N ALA A 160 -12.27 -6.45 -9.67
CA ALA A 160 -12.83 -5.55 -10.68
C ALA A 160 -11.97 -4.27 -10.82
N TRP A 161 -11.55 -3.68 -9.69
CA TRP A 161 -10.70 -2.50 -9.69
C TRP A 161 -9.31 -2.76 -10.24
N LEU A 162 -8.74 -3.92 -9.92
CA LEU A 162 -7.44 -4.36 -10.48
C LEU A 162 -7.53 -4.61 -11.98
N ASP A 163 -8.62 -5.22 -12.49
CA ASP A 163 -8.82 -5.48 -13.91
C ASP A 163 -8.90 -4.15 -14.71
N GLU A 164 -9.55 -3.12 -14.16
CA GLU A 164 -9.57 -1.78 -14.75
C GLU A 164 -8.18 -1.14 -14.75
N ALA A 165 -7.41 -1.27 -13.65
CA ALA A 165 -6.05 -0.77 -13.57
C ALA A 165 -5.11 -1.49 -14.56
N GLU A 166 -5.25 -2.81 -14.72
CA GLU A 166 -4.53 -3.58 -15.74
C GLU A 166 -4.86 -3.09 -17.15
N ALA A 167 -6.15 -2.91 -17.46
CA ALA A 167 -6.57 -2.42 -18.77
C ALA A 167 -5.96 -1.05 -19.10
N LEU A 168 -5.94 -0.14 -18.11
CA LEU A 168 -5.30 1.17 -18.22
C LEU A 168 -3.77 1.05 -18.42
N ALA A 169 -3.12 0.12 -17.72
CA ALA A 169 -1.67 -0.07 -17.76
C ALA A 169 -1.16 -0.64 -19.10
N ARG A 170 -2.01 -1.33 -19.87
CA ARG A 170 -1.63 -1.91 -21.18
C ARG A 170 -1.14 -0.88 -22.19
N SER A 171 -1.59 0.36 -22.09
CA SER A 171 -1.16 1.49 -22.93
C SER A 171 -0.10 2.38 -22.25
N ARG A 172 0.46 1.93 -21.14
CA ARG A 172 1.39 2.67 -20.28
C ARG A 172 2.71 1.94 -20.13
N ASP A 173 3.65 2.56 -19.40
CA ASP A 173 4.99 1.98 -19.19
C ASP A 173 4.96 0.81 -18.20
N GLY A 174 4.08 0.85 -17.19
CA GLY A 174 4.00 -0.20 -16.17
C GLY A 174 2.85 -0.05 -15.19
N LEU A 175 2.81 -0.98 -14.24
CA LEU A 175 1.81 -1.08 -13.17
C LEU A 175 2.49 -1.30 -11.82
N VAL A 176 2.13 -0.49 -10.83
CA VAL A 176 2.47 -0.70 -9.42
C VAL A 176 1.22 -1.16 -8.69
N VAL A 177 1.26 -2.35 -8.11
CA VAL A 177 0.19 -2.91 -7.27
C VAL A 177 0.59 -2.75 -5.82
N LEU A 178 -0.24 -2.08 -5.04
CA LEU A 178 -0.03 -1.75 -3.65
C LEU A 178 -1.07 -2.46 -2.78
N MET A 179 -0.64 -3.14 -1.74
CA MET A 179 -1.51 -3.77 -0.74
C MET A 179 -0.79 -3.88 0.59
N GLN A 180 -1.48 -4.16 1.68
CA GLN A 180 -0.79 -4.37 2.95
C GLN A 180 -0.25 -5.81 3.05
N ALA A 181 -1.05 -6.82 2.73
CA ALA A 181 -0.70 -8.21 2.91
C ALA A 181 0.55 -8.66 2.14
N ASN A 182 1.34 -9.54 2.73
CA ASN A 182 2.26 -10.39 2.01
C ASN A 182 1.50 -11.61 1.43
N PRO A 183 1.14 -11.63 0.14
CA PRO A 183 0.32 -12.71 -0.41
C PRO A 183 1.05 -14.05 -0.54
N PHE A 184 2.34 -14.10 -0.24
CA PHE A 184 3.18 -15.31 -0.28
C PHE A 184 3.31 -15.99 1.08
N VAL A 185 2.68 -15.46 2.13
CA VAL A 185 2.51 -16.17 3.40
C VAL A 185 1.48 -17.28 3.20
N THR A 186 1.87 -18.50 3.49
CA THR A 186 0.99 -19.68 3.33
C THR A 186 0.59 -20.25 4.69
N ARG A 187 -0.66 -20.65 4.82
CA ARG A 187 -1.17 -21.43 5.95
C ARG A 187 -0.84 -22.91 5.74
N ARG A 188 -0.38 -23.59 6.80
CA ARG A 188 -0.21 -25.06 6.77
C ARG A 188 -1.54 -25.80 6.78
N LEU A 189 -2.58 -25.22 7.42
CA LEU A 189 -3.93 -25.80 7.56
C LEU A 189 -4.96 -24.69 7.39
N GLY A 190 -6.09 -25.00 6.73
CA GLY A 190 -7.18 -24.07 6.51
C GLY A 190 -7.24 -23.47 5.11
N ALA A 191 -8.18 -22.58 4.89
CA ALA A 191 -8.38 -21.90 3.61
C ALA A 191 -7.21 -20.90 3.34
N ASP A 192 -6.82 -20.81 2.08
CA ASP A 192 -5.80 -19.88 1.63
C ASP A 192 -6.43 -18.64 0.99
N GLY A 193 -6.54 -17.58 1.77
CA GLY A 193 -7.15 -16.32 1.32
C GLY A 193 -6.37 -15.56 0.24
N PHE A 194 -5.16 -16.02 -0.11
CA PHE A 194 -4.31 -15.35 -1.11
C PHE A 194 -4.14 -16.12 -2.42
N SER A 195 -4.74 -17.30 -2.56
CA SER A 195 -4.54 -18.14 -3.75
C SER A 195 -4.94 -17.43 -5.04
N GLU A 196 -6.10 -16.76 -5.08
CA GLU A 196 -6.55 -15.99 -6.24
C GLU A 196 -5.72 -14.72 -6.45
N VAL A 197 -5.26 -14.07 -5.38
CA VAL A 197 -4.37 -12.90 -5.47
C VAL A 197 -3.06 -13.29 -6.15
N ARG A 198 -2.43 -14.40 -5.73
CA ARG A 198 -1.20 -14.90 -6.37
C ARG A 198 -1.42 -15.26 -7.83
N GLU A 199 -2.55 -15.86 -8.15
CA GLU A 199 -2.88 -16.19 -9.56
C GLU A 199 -3.04 -14.93 -10.41
N ARG A 200 -3.70 -13.88 -9.89
CA ARG A 200 -3.80 -12.57 -10.59
C ARG A 200 -2.42 -11.94 -10.76
N LEU A 201 -1.60 -11.91 -9.73
CA LEU A 201 -0.23 -11.38 -9.78
C LEU A 201 0.64 -12.17 -10.78
N ARG A 202 0.51 -13.49 -10.83
CA ARG A 202 1.20 -14.32 -11.81
C ARG A 202 0.83 -13.98 -13.25
N ARG A 203 -0.47 -13.75 -13.51
CA ARG A 203 -0.96 -13.33 -14.84
C ARG A 203 -0.43 -11.95 -15.22
N LEU A 204 -0.42 -11.01 -14.29
CA LEU A 204 0.12 -9.66 -14.51
C LEU A 204 1.61 -9.72 -14.87
N GLY A 205 2.43 -10.47 -14.10
CA GLY A 205 3.85 -10.64 -14.38
C GLY A 205 4.11 -11.27 -15.74
N ALA A 206 3.30 -12.28 -16.13
CA ALA A 206 3.40 -12.92 -17.45
C ALA A 206 2.96 -12.01 -18.60
N ALA A 207 1.92 -11.18 -18.39
CA ALA A 207 1.39 -10.27 -19.40
C ALA A 207 2.28 -9.03 -19.64
N MET A 208 2.96 -8.56 -18.60
CA MET A 208 3.79 -7.36 -18.62
C MET A 208 5.15 -7.60 -17.92
N PRO A 209 6.01 -8.51 -18.45
CA PRO A 209 7.24 -8.91 -17.78
C PRO A 209 8.18 -7.73 -17.55
N GLY A 210 8.64 -7.59 -16.30
CA GLY A 210 9.53 -6.51 -15.87
C GLY A 210 8.86 -5.13 -15.74
N LYS A 211 7.56 -5.03 -16.00
CA LYS A 211 6.78 -3.78 -15.91
C LYS A 211 5.79 -3.76 -14.74
N VAL A 212 5.73 -4.82 -13.95
CA VAL A 212 4.86 -4.92 -12.77
C VAL A 212 5.70 -4.92 -11.51
N LEU A 213 5.38 -4.00 -10.61
CA LEU A 213 5.94 -3.92 -9.27
C LEU A 213 4.84 -4.18 -8.24
N LEU A 214 5.00 -5.21 -7.42
CA LEU A 214 4.20 -5.41 -6.22
C LEU A 214 4.90 -4.73 -5.04
N VAL A 215 4.17 -3.89 -4.29
CA VAL A 215 4.64 -3.31 -3.03
C VAL A 215 3.70 -3.71 -1.91
N HIS A 216 4.25 -4.21 -0.82
CA HIS A 216 3.46 -4.63 0.34
C HIS A 216 4.24 -4.49 1.66
N GLY A 217 3.56 -4.70 2.79
CA GLY A 217 4.12 -4.77 4.14
C GLY A 217 3.92 -6.15 4.79
N ASP A 218 3.31 -6.18 5.98
CA ASP A 218 2.78 -7.32 6.74
C ASP A 218 3.85 -8.14 7.49
N THR A 219 4.92 -8.58 6.83
CA THR A 219 5.92 -9.43 7.50
C THR A 219 7.14 -8.67 8.03
N HIS A 220 7.15 -7.34 7.89
CA HIS A 220 8.13 -6.39 8.46
C HIS A 220 9.59 -6.67 8.04
N ARG A 221 9.79 -7.29 6.88
CA ARG A 221 11.12 -7.63 6.38
C ARG A 221 11.33 -7.02 5.02
N TYR A 222 12.16 -5.99 4.97
CA TYR A 222 12.54 -5.47 3.66
C TYR A 222 12.99 -6.59 2.72
N ARG A 223 12.40 -6.61 1.53
CA ARG A 223 12.72 -7.52 0.44
C ARG A 223 12.62 -6.79 -0.88
N ASP A 224 13.47 -7.20 -1.79
CA ASP A 224 13.42 -6.82 -3.19
C ASP A 224 13.80 -8.07 -3.99
N ASP A 225 12.79 -8.77 -4.49
CA ASP A 225 12.96 -10.06 -5.18
C ASP A 225 11.93 -10.26 -6.30
N GLU A 226 11.97 -11.41 -6.94
CA GLU A 226 11.03 -11.83 -7.99
C GLU A 226 10.37 -13.16 -7.58
N PRO A 227 9.30 -13.12 -6.76
CA PRO A 227 8.64 -14.33 -6.26
C PRO A 227 7.86 -15.10 -7.33
N LEU A 228 7.53 -14.45 -8.44
CA LEU A 228 6.87 -15.03 -9.62
C LEU A 228 7.54 -14.49 -10.88
N PRO A 229 7.65 -15.28 -11.95
CA PRO A 229 8.29 -14.85 -13.20
C PRO A 229 7.70 -13.54 -13.73
N GLY A 230 8.57 -12.54 -13.94
CA GLY A 230 8.20 -11.22 -14.45
C GLY A 230 7.52 -10.28 -13.45
N LEU A 231 7.36 -10.70 -12.19
CA LEU A 231 6.80 -9.90 -11.11
C LEU A 231 7.88 -9.53 -10.08
N ARG A 232 8.37 -8.30 -10.10
CA ARG A 232 9.20 -7.79 -9.01
C ARG A 232 8.34 -7.49 -7.79
N ARG A 233 8.84 -7.87 -6.60
CA ARG A 233 8.23 -7.55 -5.31
C ARG A 233 9.16 -6.71 -4.46
N VAL A 234 8.59 -5.69 -3.81
CA VAL A 234 9.23 -4.94 -2.75
C VAL A 234 8.35 -5.02 -1.51
N GLU A 235 8.91 -5.49 -0.40
CA GLU A 235 8.30 -5.40 0.92
C GLU A 235 8.94 -4.24 1.67
N VAL A 236 8.12 -3.33 2.21
CA VAL A 236 8.60 -2.19 2.98
C VAL A 236 9.10 -2.61 4.37
N HIS A 237 9.85 -1.73 5.03
CA HIS A 237 10.17 -1.90 6.45
C HIS A 237 8.91 -1.80 7.29
N GLY A 238 8.91 -2.49 8.42
CA GLY A 238 7.84 -2.43 9.42
C GLY A 238 8.38 -2.53 10.84
N ALA A 239 7.54 -2.26 11.83
CA ALA A 239 7.90 -2.27 13.24
C ALA A 239 8.68 -3.54 13.64
N PRO A 240 9.71 -3.45 14.50
CA PRO A 240 10.12 -2.24 15.22
C PRO A 240 10.98 -1.25 14.42
N GLN A 241 11.37 -1.60 13.20
CA GLN A 241 12.20 -0.76 12.35
C GLN A 241 11.32 0.28 11.64
N LEU A 242 11.52 1.55 11.96
CA LEU A 242 10.96 2.64 11.18
C LEU A 242 11.90 2.92 10.00
N GLY A 243 11.33 2.99 8.81
CA GLY A 243 12.08 3.28 7.59
C GLY A 243 11.13 3.48 6.43
N TRP A 244 11.64 4.11 5.39
CA TRP A 244 10.92 4.26 4.14
C TRP A 244 11.83 3.98 2.96
N LEU A 245 11.23 3.70 1.82
CA LEU A 245 11.94 3.44 0.58
C LEU A 245 11.75 4.63 -0.36
N ARG A 246 12.83 5.04 -1.00
CA ARG A 246 12.77 5.95 -2.15
C ARG A 246 12.60 5.13 -3.40
N ALA A 247 11.61 5.46 -4.19
CA ALA A 247 11.36 4.80 -5.47
C ALA A 247 11.33 5.82 -6.62
N ARG A 248 11.80 5.39 -7.80
CA ARG A 248 11.82 6.19 -9.04
C ARG A 248 11.35 5.35 -10.21
N ILE A 249 10.77 6.00 -11.19
CA ILE A 249 10.50 5.40 -12.50
C ILE A 249 11.73 5.66 -13.38
N GLU A 250 12.40 4.58 -13.78
CA GLU A 250 13.67 4.64 -14.53
C GLU A 250 13.50 3.95 -15.89
N ARG A 251 13.76 4.68 -16.99
CA ARG A 251 13.60 4.16 -18.35
C ARG A 251 14.92 3.80 -19.01
N ALA A 252 16.03 4.25 -18.44
CA ALA A 252 17.35 4.11 -19.07
C ALA A 252 18.11 2.85 -18.65
N GLY A 253 17.80 2.24 -17.52
CA GLY A 253 18.62 1.19 -16.89
C GLY A 253 18.17 -0.26 -17.13
N GLY A 254 17.18 -0.50 -17.99
CA GLY A 254 16.63 -1.85 -18.22
C GLY A 254 15.69 -2.37 -17.12
N LYS A 255 15.57 -1.68 -16.00
CA LYS A 255 14.56 -1.89 -14.96
C LYS A 255 13.70 -0.64 -14.87
N LEU A 256 12.38 -0.80 -14.98
CA LEU A 256 11.45 0.34 -14.95
C LEU A 256 11.40 1.03 -13.58
N PHE A 257 11.63 0.31 -12.51
CA PHE A 257 11.55 0.83 -11.15
C PHE A 257 12.93 0.73 -10.49
N ASP A 258 13.41 1.84 -9.95
CA ASP A 258 14.53 1.91 -9.02
C ASP A 258 13.97 2.11 -7.62
N VAL A 259 14.28 1.20 -6.68
CA VAL A 259 13.76 1.23 -5.31
C VAL A 259 14.92 0.95 -4.36
N GLU A 260 15.13 1.84 -3.43
CA GLU A 260 16.22 1.75 -2.44
C GLU A 260 15.74 2.15 -1.04
N PRO A 261 16.24 1.51 0.04
CA PRO A 261 16.06 2.02 1.38
C PRO A 261 16.64 3.42 1.50
N PHE A 262 15.85 4.35 2.05
CA PHE A 262 16.37 5.69 2.31
C PHE A 262 17.20 5.67 3.59
N PRO A 263 18.43 6.21 3.59
CA PRO A 263 19.26 6.30 4.79
C PRO A 263 18.57 7.11 5.88
N GLN A 264 18.55 6.56 7.11
CA GLN A 264 18.03 7.23 8.30
C GLN A 264 19.09 8.10 8.95
#